data_35de71e6914919b39dbf16be47e1d34c
#
_entry.id   35de71e6914919b39dbf16be47e1d34c
#
_cell.length_a   1.000
_cell.length_b   1.000
_cell.length_c   1.000
_cell.angle_alpha   90.00
_cell.angle_beta   90.00
_cell.angle_gamma   90.00
#
_symmetry.space_group_name_H-M   'P 1'
#
loop_
_entity.id
_entity.type
_entity.pdbx_description
1 polymer ?
#
loop_
_entity_poly.entity_id
_entity_poly.type
_entity_poly.pdbx_seq_one_letter_code
_entity_poly.pdbx_strand_id
1 'polypeptide(L)'
;MKLKQKILTLVLSLCMVAACLPVVASAETAPQGLWTDYAAAAFAGGTGTKADPYQIATAEQLALLAADVNSGAVSKTHTKEYFKLTADIDLSAHVWTPLGYETYASGGGDAKTFQGYFDGNGKKITGLYVDERTGNSWGKNRSAGLFGVIAAIGSEEPIVQNLTVENGTVFAGDGNANSGDWYGAGLLIGRINTMYGTDYSVIKNCTVSGTVSSTKNAAGLVGDSNYIHFENCTADVKVNGYNTAGGFVGNAFASEFTDCVAKGDVTSYGWCTGGFAGVLFWDTTVKHCAAFGNVEAGDWRIGGFAGFAQTNVTIANSIATGDVKSNLSNWDPKAGGFLGEAFYDENNNNSQESEFVKLEKCHAAGKVTTAKTDGSIGGLLGSDKSKNISVVGGSFDNVKNASLAGIGSNPTGTYGITVQNTAAVASDICKDYYGGHDLVDKDGKKATCTEDGYEAGRECSRCGYKEGFAVIKAAGHTGGTATCTKKAVCEVCHQEYGDIAPDRHEDGLTYVEAKAATTQSEGNIEYWYCKDCGKYFANADLTEEITKADTVLPKKQEQNGGQTKTGDSGFALWGVLLLVSGSAVVVCAKKKRAQ
;
A
#
# COMPACT_ATOMS: atom_id res chain seq x y z
N MET A 1 -35.17 20.20 16.12
CA MET A 1 -33.79 19.72 16.23
C MET A 1 -33.66 18.23 16.46
N LYS A 2 -34.43 17.60 17.35
CA LYS A 2 -34.30 16.16 17.68
C LYS A 2 -34.65 15.16 16.54
N LEU A 3 -35.53 15.55 15.60
CA LEU A 3 -35.92 14.66 14.49
C LEU A 3 -34.88 14.61 13.37
N LYS A 4 -34.21 15.74 13.07
CA LYS A 4 -33.11 15.79 12.07
C LYS A 4 -31.88 15.05 12.51
N GLN A 5 -31.56 15.00 13.82
CA GLN A 5 -30.45 14.20 14.35
C GLN A 5 -30.73 12.69 14.29
N LYS A 6 -31.97 12.25 14.51
CA LYS A 6 -32.31 10.82 14.39
C LYS A 6 -32.31 10.33 12.94
N ILE A 7 -32.68 11.16 11.99
CA ILE A 7 -32.60 10.84 10.55
C ILE A 7 -31.15 10.80 10.09
N LEU A 8 -30.31 11.72 10.56
CA LEU A 8 -28.88 11.72 10.23
C LEU A 8 -28.15 10.50 10.80
N THR A 9 -28.51 10.08 12.02
CA THR A 9 -27.92 8.85 12.64
C THR A 9 -28.40 7.58 11.93
N LEU A 10 -29.67 7.55 11.46
CA LEU A 10 -30.19 6.42 10.71
C LEU A 10 -29.58 6.31 9.30
N VAL A 11 -29.32 7.44 8.64
CA VAL A 11 -28.65 7.46 7.33
C VAL A 11 -27.17 7.11 7.45
N LEU A 12 -26.47 7.57 8.51
CA LEU A 12 -25.07 7.16 8.75
C LEU A 12 -24.97 5.67 9.13
N SER A 13 -25.92 5.11 9.89
CA SER A 13 -25.91 3.67 10.19
C SER A 13 -26.26 2.82 8.95
N LEU A 14 -27.14 3.28 8.06
CA LEU A 14 -27.41 2.60 6.79
C LEU A 14 -26.23 2.69 5.82
N CYS A 15 -25.48 3.80 5.81
CA CYS A 15 -24.27 3.92 5.00
C CYS A 15 -23.12 3.06 5.53
N MET A 16 -22.99 2.83 6.85
CA MET A 16 -22.00 1.91 7.40
C MET A 16 -22.32 0.43 7.10
N VAL A 17 -23.61 0.07 7.04
CA VAL A 17 -24.00 -1.29 6.64
C VAL A 17 -23.80 -1.51 5.13
N ALA A 18 -23.95 -0.47 4.30
CA ALA A 18 -23.71 -0.56 2.85
C ALA A 18 -22.20 -0.62 2.49
N ALA A 19 -21.32 -0.09 3.36
CA ALA A 19 -19.85 -0.16 3.16
C ALA A 19 -19.24 -1.52 3.58
N CYS A 20 -20.01 -2.38 4.24
CA CYS A 20 -19.62 -3.75 4.62
C CYS A 20 -20.16 -4.82 3.67
N LEU A 21 -20.84 -4.42 2.59
CA LEU A 21 -21.11 -5.39 1.52
C LEU A 21 -19.79 -5.62 0.77
N PRO A 22 -19.32 -6.88 0.66
CA PRO A 22 -18.20 -7.16 -0.20
C PRO A 22 -18.56 -6.62 -1.59
N VAL A 23 -17.62 -5.88 -2.20
CA VAL A 23 -17.70 -5.58 -3.63
C VAL A 23 -17.96 -6.94 -4.30
N VAL A 24 -19.15 -7.13 -4.79
CA VAL A 24 -19.46 -8.25 -5.66
C VAL A 24 -18.67 -7.96 -6.94
N ALA A 25 -17.40 -8.40 -6.98
CA ALA A 25 -16.79 -8.75 -8.23
C ALA A 25 -17.85 -9.60 -8.96
N SER A 26 -18.12 -9.30 -10.21
CA SER A 26 -19.08 -10.03 -11.05
C SER A 26 -19.04 -11.48 -10.66
N ALA A 27 -20.15 -11.99 -10.12
CA ALA A 27 -20.22 -13.36 -9.65
C ALA A 27 -19.94 -14.26 -10.87
N GLU A 28 -18.70 -14.65 -11.06
CA GLU A 28 -18.43 -15.92 -11.72
C GLU A 28 -19.23 -16.93 -10.92
N THR A 29 -20.22 -17.52 -11.56
CA THR A 29 -21.04 -18.56 -10.93
C THR A 29 -20.08 -19.63 -10.45
N ALA A 30 -20.10 -19.91 -9.13
CA ALA A 30 -19.25 -20.95 -8.56
C ALA A 30 -19.38 -22.23 -9.40
N PRO A 31 -18.28 -22.94 -9.68
CA PRO A 31 -18.31 -24.17 -10.43
C PRO A 31 -19.25 -25.19 -9.77
N GLN A 32 -19.86 -26.04 -10.57
CA GLN A 32 -20.85 -27.00 -10.08
C GLN A 32 -20.28 -28.41 -10.13
N GLY A 33 -20.69 -29.28 -9.18
CA GLY A 33 -20.19 -30.64 -9.04
C GLY A 33 -18.79 -30.70 -8.43
N LEU A 34 -18.34 -31.88 -8.07
CA LEU A 34 -17.02 -32.10 -7.45
C LEU A 34 -16.09 -32.78 -8.46
N TRP A 35 -14.84 -32.38 -8.50
CA TRP A 35 -13.81 -33.01 -9.32
C TRP A 35 -13.69 -34.52 -9.03
N THR A 36 -13.92 -34.96 -7.78
CA THR A 36 -13.90 -36.37 -7.40
C THR A 36 -14.96 -37.23 -8.12
N ASP A 37 -16.05 -36.62 -8.61
CA ASP A 37 -17.08 -37.31 -9.39
C ASP A 37 -16.60 -37.61 -10.81
N TYR A 38 -15.55 -36.97 -11.27
CA TYR A 38 -14.92 -37.09 -12.58
C TYR A 38 -13.53 -37.73 -12.50
N ALA A 39 -13.17 -38.33 -11.34
CA ALA A 39 -11.85 -38.95 -11.15
C ALA A 39 -11.54 -39.98 -12.23
N ALA A 40 -10.34 -39.92 -12.79
CA ALA A 40 -9.87 -40.89 -13.77
C ALA A 40 -9.78 -42.32 -13.19
N ALA A 41 -9.79 -43.31 -14.03
CA ALA A 41 -9.62 -44.71 -13.61
C ALA A 41 -8.15 -45.05 -13.27
N ALA A 42 -7.18 -44.29 -13.80
CA ALA A 42 -5.74 -44.49 -13.60
C ALA A 42 -4.95 -43.22 -13.86
N PHE A 43 -3.74 -43.16 -13.32
CA PHE A 43 -2.75 -42.15 -13.66
C PHE A 43 -2.24 -42.30 -15.10
N ALA A 44 -1.62 -41.28 -15.68
CA ALA A 44 -1.10 -41.30 -17.03
C ALA A 44 0.05 -42.30 -17.23
N GLY A 45 0.75 -42.67 -16.15
CA GLY A 45 1.86 -43.61 -16.15
C GLY A 45 2.61 -43.57 -14.82
N GLY A 46 3.73 -44.29 -14.81
CA GLY A 46 4.58 -44.41 -13.63
C GLY A 46 4.18 -45.53 -12.68
N THR A 47 5.06 -45.87 -11.76
CA THR A 47 4.87 -46.92 -10.76
C THR A 47 4.85 -46.40 -9.33
N GLY A 48 4.89 -45.06 -9.16
CA GLY A 48 4.90 -44.40 -7.85
C GLY A 48 6.22 -44.44 -7.12
N THR A 49 7.28 -44.93 -7.73
CA THR A 49 8.61 -44.91 -7.16
C THR A 49 9.31 -43.58 -7.43
N LYS A 50 10.37 -43.24 -6.68
CA LYS A 50 11.20 -42.05 -6.93
C LYS A 50 11.77 -42.00 -8.35
N ALA A 51 12.18 -43.16 -8.89
CA ALA A 51 12.73 -43.25 -10.24
C ALA A 51 11.68 -43.18 -11.34
N ASP A 52 10.44 -43.59 -11.02
CA ASP A 52 9.29 -43.65 -11.96
C ASP A 52 8.03 -43.17 -11.23
N PRO A 53 7.86 -41.85 -10.97
CA PRO A 53 6.72 -41.27 -10.26
C PRO A 53 5.41 -41.48 -11.04
N TYR A 54 4.28 -41.62 -10.34
CA TYR A 54 2.97 -41.53 -10.97
C TYR A 54 2.82 -40.21 -11.72
N GLN A 55 2.42 -40.29 -12.97
CA GLN A 55 2.28 -39.14 -13.86
C GLN A 55 0.83 -38.63 -13.86
N ILE A 56 0.69 -37.32 -13.64
CA ILE A 56 -0.59 -36.60 -13.62
C ILE A 56 -0.56 -35.58 -14.74
N ALA A 57 -1.42 -35.73 -15.73
CA ALA A 57 -1.51 -34.88 -16.91
C ALA A 57 -2.86 -34.13 -17.02
N THR A 58 -3.89 -34.54 -16.27
CA THR A 58 -5.24 -33.98 -16.35
C THR A 58 -5.83 -33.74 -14.95
N ALA A 59 -6.88 -32.91 -14.89
CA ALA A 59 -7.63 -32.65 -13.67
C ALA A 59 -8.28 -33.90 -13.09
N GLU A 60 -8.79 -34.79 -13.94
CA GLU A 60 -9.40 -36.06 -13.54
C GLU A 60 -8.36 -36.99 -12.87
N GLN A 61 -7.11 -36.97 -13.34
CA GLN A 61 -6.03 -37.74 -12.71
C GLN A 61 -5.60 -37.16 -11.38
N LEU A 62 -5.59 -35.80 -11.24
CA LEU A 62 -5.37 -35.17 -9.97
C LEU A 62 -6.52 -35.44 -8.99
N ALA A 63 -7.76 -35.47 -9.49
CA ALA A 63 -8.96 -35.85 -8.73
C ALA A 63 -8.93 -37.33 -8.29
N LEU A 64 -8.35 -38.22 -9.10
CA LEU A 64 -8.10 -39.62 -8.70
C LEU A 64 -7.22 -39.67 -7.44
N LEU A 65 -6.11 -38.92 -7.41
CA LEU A 65 -5.26 -38.87 -6.22
C LEU A 65 -6.03 -38.39 -5.00
N ALA A 66 -6.83 -37.32 -5.15
CA ALA A 66 -7.66 -36.81 -4.06
C ALA A 66 -8.69 -37.82 -3.57
N ALA A 67 -9.38 -38.50 -4.50
CA ALA A 67 -10.36 -39.55 -4.18
C ALA A 67 -9.71 -40.73 -3.47
N ASP A 68 -8.56 -41.18 -3.94
CA ASP A 68 -7.82 -42.32 -3.36
C ASP A 68 -7.36 -42.01 -1.93
N VAL A 69 -6.68 -40.90 -1.70
CA VAL A 69 -6.25 -40.48 -0.35
C VAL A 69 -7.46 -40.31 0.56
N ASN A 70 -8.50 -39.62 0.10
CA ASN A 70 -9.69 -39.34 0.88
C ASN A 70 -10.55 -40.58 1.17
N SER A 71 -10.40 -41.69 0.39
CA SER A 71 -11.07 -42.95 0.67
C SER A 71 -10.62 -43.59 1.99
N GLY A 72 -9.38 -43.34 2.39
CA GLY A 72 -8.75 -43.95 3.59
C GLY A 72 -8.50 -45.44 3.47
N ALA A 73 -8.66 -46.00 2.27
CA ALA A 73 -8.33 -47.41 2.06
C ALA A 73 -6.82 -47.63 2.13
N VAL A 74 -6.36 -48.57 2.95
CA VAL A 74 -4.92 -48.83 3.17
C VAL A 74 -4.16 -49.05 1.87
N SER A 75 -4.80 -49.68 0.86
CA SER A 75 -4.22 -49.88 -0.47
C SER A 75 -4.13 -48.59 -1.33
N LYS A 76 -4.69 -47.49 -0.86
CA LYS A 76 -4.81 -46.21 -1.59
C LYS A 76 -4.26 -45.03 -0.80
N THR A 77 -3.54 -45.26 0.30
CA THR A 77 -2.98 -44.18 1.13
C THR A 77 -1.81 -43.46 0.46
N HIS A 78 -1.24 -44.07 -0.58
CA HIS A 78 -0.09 -43.54 -1.32
C HIS A 78 1.06 -43.05 -0.42
N THR A 79 1.26 -43.70 0.73
CA THR A 79 2.30 -43.36 1.68
C THR A 79 3.67 -43.56 1.05
N LYS A 80 4.50 -42.49 1.03
CA LYS A 80 5.86 -42.47 0.46
C LYS A 80 5.92 -42.71 -1.05
N GLU A 81 4.80 -42.65 -1.77
CA GLU A 81 4.80 -42.71 -3.24
C GLU A 81 5.05 -41.32 -3.85
N TYR A 82 5.55 -41.34 -5.07
CA TYR A 82 5.96 -40.13 -5.79
C TYR A 82 4.99 -39.82 -6.90
N PHE A 83 4.59 -38.54 -6.99
CA PHE A 83 3.69 -37.99 -8.00
C PHE A 83 4.37 -36.83 -8.73
N LYS A 84 4.12 -36.73 -10.01
CA LYS A 84 4.70 -35.68 -10.86
C LYS A 84 3.70 -35.15 -11.86
N LEU A 85 3.53 -33.82 -11.93
CA LEU A 85 2.78 -33.20 -13.00
C LEU A 85 3.54 -33.27 -14.33
N THR A 86 2.85 -33.66 -15.39
CA THR A 86 3.42 -33.73 -16.74
C THR A 86 2.83 -32.67 -17.67
N ALA A 87 1.69 -32.04 -17.30
CA ALA A 87 1.06 -30.93 -17.98
C ALA A 87 0.54 -29.88 -16.99
N ASP A 88 0.23 -28.70 -17.47
CA ASP A 88 -0.55 -27.71 -16.73
C ASP A 88 -1.99 -28.22 -16.56
N ILE A 89 -2.61 -27.92 -15.43
CA ILE A 89 -3.94 -28.42 -15.07
C ILE A 89 -4.89 -27.26 -14.80
N ASP A 90 -6.06 -27.28 -15.44
CA ASP A 90 -7.17 -26.35 -15.19
C ASP A 90 -8.24 -27.01 -14.32
N LEU A 91 -8.48 -26.47 -13.14
CA LEU A 91 -9.50 -26.93 -12.19
C LEU A 91 -10.78 -26.08 -12.20
N SER A 92 -10.92 -25.14 -13.11
CA SER A 92 -12.02 -24.17 -13.12
C SER A 92 -13.41 -24.76 -13.35
N ALA A 93 -13.51 -25.98 -13.90
CA ALA A 93 -14.79 -26.59 -14.27
C ALA A 93 -15.63 -27.09 -13.08
N HIS A 94 -15.01 -27.57 -12.02
CA HIS A 94 -15.68 -28.16 -10.86
C HIS A 94 -15.06 -27.70 -9.54
N VAL A 95 -15.81 -27.86 -8.45
CA VAL A 95 -15.33 -27.61 -7.09
C VAL A 95 -14.26 -28.64 -6.73
N TRP A 96 -13.12 -28.17 -6.24
CA TRP A 96 -12.05 -29.04 -5.79
C TRP A 96 -12.34 -29.62 -4.40
N THR A 97 -12.21 -30.92 -4.26
CA THR A 97 -12.18 -31.58 -2.96
C THR A 97 -10.73 -31.60 -2.47
N PRO A 98 -10.40 -30.94 -1.32
CA PRO A 98 -9.04 -30.92 -0.80
C PRO A 98 -8.44 -32.32 -0.67
N LEU A 99 -7.17 -32.45 -1.08
CA LEU A 99 -6.44 -33.71 -1.02
C LEU A 99 -5.99 -33.95 0.43
N GLY A 100 -6.58 -34.94 1.06
CA GLY A 100 -6.41 -35.23 2.49
C GLY A 100 -7.37 -34.42 3.38
N TYR A 101 -7.85 -35.03 4.44
CA TYR A 101 -8.65 -34.37 5.45
C TYR A 101 -8.47 -34.99 6.85
N GLU A 102 -8.81 -34.22 7.85
CA GLU A 102 -8.83 -34.64 9.25
C GLU A 102 -10.22 -34.36 9.82
N THR A 103 -10.84 -35.31 10.48
CA THR A 103 -12.06 -35.07 11.25
C THR A 103 -11.71 -34.89 12.72
N TYR A 104 -11.87 -33.66 13.22
CA TYR A 104 -11.77 -33.40 14.65
C TYR A 104 -13.04 -33.88 15.36
N ALA A 105 -13.07 -35.15 15.75
CA ALA A 105 -14.01 -35.61 16.75
C ALA A 105 -13.29 -35.67 18.11
N SER A 106 -13.91 -35.18 19.16
CA SER A 106 -13.41 -35.30 20.52
C SER A 106 -13.20 -36.80 20.84
N GLY A 107 -11.98 -37.30 20.65
CA GLY A 107 -11.65 -38.72 20.93
C GLY A 107 -10.77 -39.42 19.87
N GLY A 108 -10.18 -38.72 18.94
CA GLY A 108 -9.32 -39.29 17.90
C GLY A 108 -10.11 -39.56 16.62
N GLY A 109 -10.17 -38.58 15.74
CA GLY A 109 -10.81 -38.71 14.44
C GLY A 109 -9.92 -39.40 13.43
N ASP A 110 -10.52 -39.98 12.40
CA ASP A 110 -9.81 -40.55 11.26
C ASP A 110 -9.10 -39.43 10.49
N ALA A 111 -7.79 -39.41 10.52
CA ALA A 111 -7.00 -38.56 9.68
C ALA A 111 -6.69 -39.28 8.37
N LYS A 112 -7.14 -38.73 7.26
CA LYS A 112 -6.84 -39.19 5.90
C LYS A 112 -5.91 -38.17 5.28
N THR A 113 -4.62 -38.34 5.51
CA THR A 113 -3.62 -37.34 5.17
C THR A 113 -2.84 -37.78 3.93
N PHE A 114 -2.42 -36.79 3.15
CA PHE A 114 -1.43 -37.06 2.12
C PHE A 114 -0.07 -37.26 2.77
N GLN A 115 0.62 -38.36 2.42
CA GLN A 115 1.91 -38.75 2.97
C GLN A 115 2.92 -39.13 1.85
N GLY A 116 2.66 -38.68 0.64
CA GLY A 116 3.52 -38.89 -0.52
C GLY A 116 4.43 -37.70 -0.81
N TYR A 117 5.09 -37.79 -1.95
CA TYR A 117 5.94 -36.72 -2.52
C TYR A 117 5.29 -36.19 -3.79
N PHE A 118 5.06 -34.89 -3.88
CA PHE A 118 4.38 -34.25 -5.01
C PHE A 118 5.30 -33.23 -5.69
N ASP A 119 5.71 -33.52 -6.92
CA ASP A 119 6.50 -32.62 -7.74
C ASP A 119 5.64 -31.97 -8.83
N GLY A 120 5.40 -30.67 -8.69
CA GLY A 120 4.73 -29.88 -9.73
C GLY A 120 5.54 -29.77 -11.03
N ASN A 121 6.83 -30.12 -11.02
CA ASN A 121 7.69 -30.14 -12.21
C ASN A 121 7.69 -28.83 -13.01
N GLY A 122 7.52 -27.70 -12.34
CA GLY A 122 7.39 -26.39 -12.95
C GLY A 122 6.08 -26.15 -13.71
N LYS A 123 5.06 -27.03 -13.53
CA LYS A 123 3.75 -26.91 -14.12
C LYS A 123 2.83 -26.06 -13.24
N LYS A 124 1.71 -25.65 -13.83
CA LYS A 124 0.72 -24.80 -13.19
C LYS A 124 -0.59 -25.55 -12.95
N ILE A 125 -1.22 -25.23 -11.83
CA ILE A 125 -2.63 -25.54 -11.57
C ILE A 125 -3.36 -24.19 -11.55
N THR A 126 -4.43 -24.06 -12.36
CA THR A 126 -5.23 -22.83 -12.46
C THR A 126 -6.66 -23.09 -12.07
N GLY A 127 -7.39 -22.04 -11.66
CA GLY A 127 -8.84 -22.13 -11.41
C GLY A 127 -9.22 -22.99 -10.22
N LEU A 128 -8.32 -23.22 -9.27
CA LEU A 128 -8.65 -23.95 -8.03
C LEU A 128 -9.79 -23.24 -7.30
N TYR A 129 -10.88 -23.95 -7.06
CA TYR A 129 -12.02 -23.47 -6.27
C TYR A 129 -12.38 -24.47 -5.18
N VAL A 130 -12.18 -24.08 -3.93
CA VAL A 130 -12.49 -24.87 -2.73
C VAL A 130 -13.59 -24.17 -1.94
N ASP A 131 -14.65 -24.88 -1.57
CA ASP A 131 -15.70 -24.34 -0.69
C ASP A 131 -16.04 -25.34 0.43
N GLU A 132 -15.44 -25.13 1.58
CA GLU A 132 -15.64 -25.90 2.81
C GLU A 132 -16.41 -25.08 3.87
N ARG A 133 -17.28 -24.13 3.45
CA ARG A 133 -18.01 -23.23 4.36
C ARG A 133 -19.20 -23.86 5.04
N THR A 134 -19.86 -24.80 4.43
CA THR A 134 -21.11 -25.33 4.96
C THR A 134 -21.20 -26.82 4.83
N GLY A 135 -21.51 -27.45 5.95
CA GLY A 135 -22.22 -28.65 6.14
C GLY A 135 -22.37 -29.62 4.98
N ASN A 136 -21.26 -29.94 4.32
CA ASN A 136 -21.22 -31.20 3.59
C ASN A 136 -21.43 -32.30 4.62
N SER A 137 -22.15 -33.37 4.22
CA SER A 137 -22.53 -34.53 5.04
C SER A 137 -21.36 -35.26 5.74
N TRP A 138 -20.15 -34.74 5.62
CA TRP A 138 -18.91 -35.21 6.24
C TRP A 138 -18.54 -34.40 7.49
N GLY A 139 -19.52 -33.80 8.11
CA GLY A 139 -19.43 -33.23 9.44
C GLY A 139 -18.14 -32.47 9.73
N LYS A 140 -18.22 -31.18 9.66
CA LYS A 140 -17.50 -30.25 10.51
C LYS A 140 -15.98 -30.16 10.36
N ASN A 141 -15.55 -28.93 10.02
CA ASN A 141 -14.24 -28.41 10.28
C ASN A 141 -13.10 -29.08 9.51
N ARG A 142 -13.04 -28.75 8.23
CA ARG A 142 -11.99 -29.25 7.35
C ARG A 142 -10.97 -28.17 7.04
N SER A 143 -9.72 -28.57 7.12
CA SER A 143 -8.63 -27.80 6.54
C SER A 143 -8.75 -27.74 5.02
N ALA A 144 -8.60 -26.55 4.44
CA ALA A 144 -8.93 -26.27 3.04
C ALA A 144 -7.72 -25.73 2.26
N GLY A 145 -7.56 -26.23 1.03
CA GLY A 145 -6.52 -25.86 0.07
C GLY A 145 -6.48 -26.84 -1.08
N LEU A 146 -5.47 -26.75 -1.94
CA LEU A 146 -5.20 -27.83 -2.89
C LEU A 146 -4.99 -29.15 -2.13
N PHE A 147 -4.14 -29.09 -1.09
CA PHE A 147 -4.03 -30.12 -0.07
C PHE A 147 -4.81 -29.68 1.16
N GLY A 148 -5.71 -30.51 1.64
CA GLY A 148 -6.42 -30.23 2.89
C GLY A 148 -5.52 -30.51 4.08
N VAL A 149 -5.03 -31.73 4.24
CA VAL A 149 -4.10 -32.12 5.31
C VAL A 149 -2.94 -32.96 4.76
N ILE A 150 -1.73 -32.52 5.05
CA ILE A 150 -0.50 -33.27 4.81
C ILE A 150 0.00 -33.77 6.17
N ALA A 151 0.35 -35.06 6.27
CA ALA A 151 1.17 -35.54 7.37
C ALA A 151 2.63 -35.62 6.90
N ALA A 152 3.48 -34.81 7.51
CA ALA A 152 4.89 -34.86 7.25
C ALA A 152 5.48 -36.17 7.77
N ILE A 153 6.33 -36.78 6.94
CA ILE A 153 6.88 -38.13 7.16
C ILE A 153 8.33 -38.13 7.63
N GLY A 154 8.85 -36.96 7.99
CA GLY A 154 10.25 -36.79 8.44
C GLY A 154 11.24 -37.24 7.35
N SER A 155 11.40 -36.42 6.32
CA SER A 155 12.31 -36.72 5.21
C SER A 155 12.98 -35.42 4.76
N GLU A 156 14.26 -35.48 4.45
CA GLU A 156 14.99 -34.39 3.80
C GLU A 156 14.48 -34.15 2.35
N GLU A 157 13.71 -35.10 1.78
CA GLU A 157 13.11 -34.91 0.47
C GLU A 157 11.88 -34.00 0.54
N PRO A 158 11.73 -33.10 -0.43
CA PRO A 158 10.58 -32.21 -0.46
C PRO A 158 9.27 -32.97 -0.66
N ILE A 159 8.33 -32.81 0.26
CA ILE A 159 7.00 -33.42 0.17
C ILE A 159 6.10 -32.72 -0.86
N VAL A 160 6.28 -31.40 -1.09
CA VAL A 160 5.68 -30.65 -2.18
C VAL A 160 6.73 -29.71 -2.74
N GLN A 161 6.92 -29.73 -4.07
CA GLN A 161 7.89 -28.86 -4.71
C GLN A 161 7.51 -28.42 -6.11
N ASN A 162 8.16 -27.33 -6.58
CA ASN A 162 8.14 -26.84 -7.97
C ASN A 162 6.73 -26.67 -8.53
N LEU A 163 5.79 -26.19 -7.73
CA LEU A 163 4.38 -26.09 -8.07
C LEU A 163 3.93 -24.62 -8.09
N THR A 164 3.20 -24.25 -9.13
CA THR A 164 2.50 -22.97 -9.19
C THR A 164 0.99 -23.19 -9.16
N VAL A 165 0.27 -22.49 -8.27
CA VAL A 165 -1.20 -22.44 -8.25
C VAL A 165 -1.64 -21.01 -8.50
N GLU A 166 -2.32 -20.77 -9.63
CA GLU A 166 -2.71 -19.41 -10.05
C GLU A 166 -4.24 -19.23 -10.00
N ASN A 167 -4.66 -18.04 -9.58
CA ASN A 167 -6.07 -17.63 -9.56
C ASN A 167 -6.97 -18.59 -8.75
N GLY A 168 -6.44 -19.07 -7.62
CA GLY A 168 -7.21 -19.96 -6.75
C GLY A 168 -8.15 -19.21 -5.82
N THR A 169 -9.24 -19.86 -5.43
CA THR A 169 -10.18 -19.36 -4.43
C THR A 169 -10.46 -20.44 -3.40
N VAL A 170 -10.23 -20.13 -2.14
CA VAL A 170 -10.46 -21.05 -1.02
C VAL A 170 -11.37 -20.40 0.01
N PHE A 171 -12.47 -21.06 0.31
CA PHE A 171 -13.38 -20.72 1.40
C PHE A 171 -13.40 -21.84 2.43
N ALA A 172 -13.25 -21.47 3.71
CA ALA A 172 -13.31 -22.42 4.82
C ALA A 172 -14.07 -21.85 6.02
N GLY A 173 -14.64 -22.74 6.82
CA GLY A 173 -15.25 -22.36 8.08
C GLY A 173 -16.76 -22.51 8.12
N ASP A 174 -17.24 -22.67 9.34
CA ASP A 174 -18.65 -22.89 9.69
C ASP A 174 -19.42 -21.61 10.05
N GLY A 175 -18.79 -20.44 9.87
CA GLY A 175 -19.34 -19.15 10.33
C GLY A 175 -19.26 -18.95 11.85
N ASN A 176 -18.75 -19.93 12.62
CA ASN A 176 -18.60 -19.83 14.07
C ASN A 176 -17.12 -19.73 14.48
N ALA A 177 -16.65 -18.51 14.60
CA ALA A 177 -15.29 -18.25 15.04
C ALA A 177 -14.93 -18.79 16.43
N ASN A 178 -15.94 -19.04 17.27
CA ASN A 178 -15.79 -19.48 18.66
C ASN A 178 -15.91 -21.01 18.83
N SER A 179 -16.10 -21.77 17.74
CA SER A 179 -16.04 -23.24 17.84
C SER A 179 -14.62 -23.64 18.29
N GLY A 180 -14.51 -24.62 19.19
CA GLY A 180 -13.22 -25.12 19.68
C GLY A 180 -12.40 -25.89 18.63
N ASP A 181 -12.84 -25.91 17.40
CA ASP A 181 -12.25 -26.68 16.33
C ASP A 181 -11.10 -25.90 15.67
N TRP A 182 -9.98 -26.57 15.46
CA TRP A 182 -8.80 -26.03 14.83
C TRP A 182 -8.67 -26.55 13.40
N TYR A 183 -8.87 -25.69 12.41
CA TYR A 183 -8.61 -25.98 11.01
C TYR A 183 -7.91 -24.80 10.35
N GLY A 184 -7.13 -25.11 9.33
CA GLY A 184 -6.40 -24.11 8.56
C GLY A 184 -6.96 -23.99 7.14
N ALA A 185 -6.86 -22.81 6.58
CA ALA A 185 -7.12 -22.54 5.18
C ALA A 185 -5.91 -21.85 4.56
N GLY A 186 -5.37 -22.44 3.51
CA GLY A 186 -4.31 -21.88 2.69
C GLY A 186 -4.54 -22.28 1.23
N LEU A 187 -4.03 -21.50 0.29
CA LEU A 187 -4.26 -21.81 -1.12
C LEU A 187 -3.58 -23.13 -1.53
N LEU A 188 -2.40 -23.39 -1.00
CA LEU A 188 -1.69 -24.65 -1.24
C LEU A 188 -2.11 -25.72 -0.24
N ILE A 189 -2.00 -25.40 1.06
CA ILE A 189 -2.19 -26.39 2.13
C ILE A 189 -3.06 -25.80 3.23
N GLY A 190 -4.09 -26.54 3.62
CA GLY A 190 -4.89 -26.17 4.78
C GLY A 190 -4.12 -26.38 6.07
N ARG A 191 -3.62 -27.57 6.32
CA ARG A 191 -2.89 -27.93 7.52
C ARG A 191 -1.78 -28.95 7.28
N ILE A 192 -0.68 -28.77 7.98
CA ILE A 192 0.38 -29.77 8.07
C ILE A 192 0.35 -30.36 9.48
N ASN A 193 0.12 -31.65 9.56
CA ASN A 193 0.05 -32.39 10.82
C ASN A 193 1.28 -33.31 10.89
N THR A 194 2.26 -32.96 11.70
CA THR A 194 3.47 -33.73 11.90
C THR A 194 3.50 -34.28 13.31
N MET A 195 3.95 -35.52 13.45
CA MET A 195 4.14 -36.09 14.78
C MET A 195 5.36 -35.47 15.47
N TYR A 196 5.22 -35.17 16.75
CA TYR A 196 6.29 -34.67 17.61
C TYR A 196 7.56 -35.55 17.52
N GLY A 197 8.71 -34.93 17.23
CA GLY A 197 10.00 -35.62 17.22
C GLY A 197 10.42 -36.28 15.90
N THR A 198 9.73 -35.99 14.78
CA THR A 198 10.18 -36.38 13.45
C THR A 198 11.08 -35.28 12.84
N ASP A 199 12.00 -35.67 11.96
CA ASP A 199 12.80 -34.72 11.18
C ASP A 199 11.89 -33.84 10.34
N TYR A 200 12.34 -32.57 10.09
CA TYR A 200 11.58 -31.62 9.29
C TYR A 200 11.42 -32.13 7.86
N SER A 201 10.19 -32.11 7.36
CA SER A 201 9.95 -32.26 5.92
C SER A 201 10.04 -30.89 5.24
N VAL A 202 10.26 -30.88 3.93
CA VAL A 202 10.51 -29.66 3.16
C VAL A 202 9.39 -29.41 2.15
N ILE A 203 8.98 -28.15 2.03
CA ILE A 203 8.17 -27.62 0.94
C ILE A 203 8.96 -26.52 0.25
N LYS A 204 9.17 -26.64 -1.06
CA LYS A 204 10.04 -25.67 -1.75
C LYS A 204 9.59 -25.30 -3.15
N ASN A 205 10.04 -24.10 -3.58
CA ASN A 205 9.81 -23.59 -4.93
C ASN A 205 8.32 -23.58 -5.30
N CYS A 206 7.45 -23.26 -4.36
CA CYS A 206 6.01 -23.18 -4.60
C CYS A 206 5.54 -21.73 -4.67
N THR A 207 4.71 -21.44 -5.66
CA THR A 207 4.10 -20.10 -5.83
C THR A 207 2.58 -20.23 -5.90
N VAL A 208 1.88 -19.38 -5.15
CA VAL A 208 0.42 -19.36 -5.16
C VAL A 208 -0.10 -17.94 -5.36
N SER A 209 -1.24 -17.80 -6.06
CA SER A 209 -1.94 -16.53 -6.21
C SER A 209 -3.46 -16.72 -6.21
N GLY A 210 -4.18 -15.78 -5.59
CA GLY A 210 -5.64 -15.85 -5.52
C GLY A 210 -6.24 -15.24 -4.25
N THR A 211 -7.25 -15.90 -3.69
CA THR A 211 -7.97 -15.42 -2.51
C THR A 211 -8.24 -16.58 -1.53
N VAL A 212 -8.01 -16.31 -0.24
CA VAL A 212 -8.38 -17.24 0.85
C VAL A 212 -9.28 -16.50 1.84
N SER A 213 -10.40 -17.14 2.21
CA SER A 213 -11.31 -16.64 3.23
C SER A 213 -11.63 -17.73 4.25
N SER A 214 -11.41 -17.50 5.55
CA SER A 214 -11.66 -18.49 6.59
C SER A 214 -12.10 -17.85 7.90
N THR A 215 -12.93 -18.56 8.65
CA THR A 215 -13.32 -18.18 10.02
C THR A 215 -12.33 -18.65 11.10
N LYS A 216 -11.30 -19.39 10.73
CA LYS A 216 -10.24 -19.86 11.64
C LYS A 216 -8.86 -19.38 11.15
N ASN A 217 -7.88 -20.26 11.07
CA ASN A 217 -6.54 -19.91 10.61
C ASN A 217 -6.57 -19.72 9.09
N ALA A 218 -6.40 -18.50 8.63
CA ALA A 218 -6.40 -18.14 7.22
C ALA A 218 -5.01 -17.72 6.76
N ALA A 219 -4.57 -18.21 5.63
CA ALA A 219 -3.28 -17.77 5.10
C ALA A 219 -3.18 -17.86 3.57
N GLY A 220 -2.18 -17.19 3.02
CA GLY A 220 -1.93 -17.26 1.58
C GLY A 220 -1.45 -18.64 1.14
N LEU A 221 -0.43 -19.20 1.76
CA LEU A 221 0.12 -20.50 1.37
C LEU A 221 -0.40 -21.63 2.25
N VAL A 222 -0.21 -21.54 3.58
CA VAL A 222 -0.53 -22.60 4.54
C VAL A 222 -1.27 -22.07 5.75
N GLY A 223 -2.44 -22.65 6.05
CA GLY A 223 -3.26 -22.22 7.18
C GLY A 223 -2.64 -22.52 8.52
N ASP A 224 -2.15 -23.75 8.73
CA ASP A 224 -1.55 -24.22 9.97
C ASP A 224 -0.35 -25.12 9.68
N SER A 225 0.82 -24.80 10.22
CA SER A 225 2.07 -25.53 9.97
C SER A 225 2.75 -25.99 11.25
N ASN A 226 3.17 -27.25 11.26
CA ASN A 226 3.89 -27.87 12.37
C ASN A 226 5.12 -28.64 11.86
N TYR A 227 6.30 -28.38 12.40
CA TYR A 227 7.54 -29.10 12.13
C TYR A 227 7.86 -29.25 10.64
N ILE A 228 7.86 -28.15 9.92
CA ILE A 228 8.06 -28.12 8.46
C ILE A 228 9.04 -27.02 8.08
N HIS A 229 9.80 -27.23 7.03
CA HIS A 229 10.67 -26.24 6.44
C HIS A 229 10.14 -25.77 5.08
N PHE A 230 9.94 -24.46 4.93
CA PHE A 230 9.55 -23.81 3.69
C PHE A 230 10.76 -23.09 3.08
N GLU A 231 11.06 -23.39 1.81
CA GLU A 231 12.16 -22.78 1.07
C GLU A 231 11.68 -22.16 -0.24
N ASN A 232 12.05 -20.91 -0.51
CA ASN A 232 11.81 -20.23 -1.78
C ASN A 232 10.34 -20.34 -2.24
N CYS A 233 9.41 -20.04 -1.33
CA CYS A 233 7.98 -20.07 -1.61
C CYS A 233 7.38 -18.65 -1.63
N THR A 234 6.40 -18.44 -2.51
CA THR A 234 5.73 -17.14 -2.66
C THR A 234 4.22 -17.28 -2.58
N ALA A 235 3.58 -16.43 -1.77
CA ALA A 235 2.13 -16.27 -1.70
C ALA A 235 1.74 -14.85 -2.12
N ASP A 236 1.05 -14.72 -3.25
CA ASP A 236 0.42 -13.49 -3.75
C ASP A 236 -1.10 -13.63 -3.61
N VAL A 237 -1.57 -13.66 -2.38
CA VAL A 237 -2.94 -14.08 -2.04
C VAL A 237 -3.59 -13.04 -1.14
N LYS A 238 -4.77 -12.59 -1.54
CA LYS A 238 -5.62 -11.77 -0.66
C LYS A 238 -6.23 -12.67 0.42
N VAL A 239 -5.93 -12.37 1.67
CA VAL A 239 -6.40 -13.16 2.82
C VAL A 239 -7.47 -12.41 3.58
N ASN A 240 -8.61 -13.06 3.80
CA ASN A 240 -9.68 -12.57 4.66
C ASN A 240 -9.87 -13.58 5.81
N GLY A 241 -9.36 -13.24 6.98
CA GLY A 241 -9.42 -14.09 8.16
C GLY A 241 -10.41 -13.61 9.20
N TYR A 242 -10.70 -14.47 10.17
CA TYR A 242 -11.43 -14.04 11.35
C TYR A 242 -10.61 -14.27 12.63
N ASN A 243 -10.03 -15.42 12.85
CA ASN A 243 -9.29 -15.73 14.08
C ASN A 243 -7.81 -15.37 13.95
N THR A 244 -7.05 -16.15 13.19
CA THR A 244 -5.63 -15.90 12.93
C THR A 244 -5.43 -15.74 11.42
N ALA A 245 -4.76 -14.69 11.00
CA ALA A 245 -4.55 -14.44 9.59
C ALA A 245 -3.11 -14.05 9.24
N GLY A 246 -2.54 -14.66 8.21
CA GLY A 246 -1.21 -14.33 7.70
C GLY A 246 -1.13 -14.36 6.18
N GLY A 247 -0.34 -13.49 5.60
CA GLY A 247 -0.18 -13.47 4.14
C GLY A 247 0.51 -14.71 3.58
N PHE A 248 1.32 -15.41 4.39
CA PHE A 248 1.97 -16.68 4.03
C PHE A 248 1.48 -17.83 4.91
N VAL A 249 1.56 -17.71 6.23
CA VAL A 249 1.18 -18.73 7.21
C VAL A 249 0.22 -18.15 8.25
N GLY A 250 -0.88 -18.86 8.55
CA GLY A 250 -1.79 -18.45 9.59
C GLY A 250 -1.18 -18.70 10.97
N ASN A 251 -0.81 -19.93 11.24
CA ASN A 251 -0.24 -20.39 12.50
C ASN A 251 0.97 -21.29 12.23
N ALA A 252 2.12 -20.96 12.79
CA ALA A 252 3.35 -21.72 12.64
C ALA A 252 3.87 -22.19 14.00
N PHE A 253 4.14 -23.48 14.09
CA PHE A 253 4.67 -24.14 15.28
C PHE A 253 5.93 -24.90 14.93
N ALA A 254 7.04 -24.62 15.58
CA ALA A 254 8.33 -25.29 15.36
C ALA A 254 8.64 -25.47 13.86
N SER A 255 8.48 -24.41 13.10
CA SER A 255 8.64 -24.43 11.64
C SER A 255 9.76 -23.49 11.18
N GLU A 256 10.35 -23.77 10.03
CA GLU A 256 11.38 -22.93 9.44
C GLU A 256 10.91 -22.33 8.13
N PHE A 257 11.24 -21.05 7.91
CA PHE A 257 10.93 -20.32 6.69
C PHE A 257 12.19 -19.65 6.17
N THR A 258 12.60 -20.00 4.95
CA THR A 258 13.78 -19.43 4.30
C THR A 258 13.42 -18.95 2.90
N ASP A 259 13.80 -17.72 2.55
CA ASP A 259 13.55 -17.11 1.24
C ASP A 259 12.07 -17.08 0.84
N CYS A 260 11.16 -16.90 1.80
CA CYS A 260 9.71 -16.93 1.57
C CYS A 260 9.11 -15.52 1.51
N VAL A 261 8.10 -15.35 0.66
CA VAL A 261 7.51 -14.03 0.37
C VAL A 261 5.98 -14.06 0.43
N ALA A 262 5.39 -13.13 1.18
CA ALA A 262 3.98 -12.80 1.17
C ALA A 262 3.76 -11.45 0.47
N LYS A 263 2.89 -11.39 -0.55
CA LYS A 263 2.65 -10.17 -1.33
C LYS A 263 1.26 -9.61 -1.18
N GLY A 264 0.25 -10.47 -0.97
CA GLY A 264 -1.15 -10.06 -0.93
C GLY A 264 -1.54 -9.39 0.38
N ASP A 265 -2.61 -8.58 0.33
CA ASP A 265 -3.17 -7.90 1.49
C ASP A 265 -3.85 -8.89 2.45
N VAL A 266 -3.79 -8.58 3.74
CA VAL A 266 -4.41 -9.38 4.81
C VAL A 266 -5.44 -8.55 5.56
N THR A 267 -6.66 -9.05 5.63
CA THR A 267 -7.75 -8.45 6.42
C THR A 267 -8.27 -9.47 7.44
N SER A 268 -8.46 -9.05 8.69
CA SER A 268 -8.98 -9.94 9.75
C SER A 268 -9.82 -9.21 10.79
N TYR A 269 -10.57 -9.99 11.61
CA TYR A 269 -11.43 -9.45 12.68
C TYR A 269 -11.18 -10.07 14.05
N GLY A 270 -10.22 -10.99 14.19
CA GLY A 270 -10.13 -11.88 15.35
C GLY A 270 -8.96 -11.64 16.30
N TRP A 271 -7.94 -12.47 16.29
CA TRP A 271 -6.97 -12.57 17.38
C TRP A 271 -5.56 -12.08 17.03
N CYS A 272 -5.00 -12.56 15.92
CA CYS A 272 -3.65 -12.20 15.50
C CYS A 272 -3.58 -12.08 13.98
N THR A 273 -3.02 -10.97 13.50
CA THR A 273 -2.93 -10.70 12.07
C THR A 273 -1.55 -10.19 11.69
N GLY A 274 -0.93 -10.79 10.68
CA GLY A 274 0.36 -10.34 10.15
C GLY A 274 0.45 -10.45 8.64
N GLY A 275 1.29 -9.62 8.05
CA GLY A 275 1.51 -9.62 6.61
C GLY A 275 2.20 -10.89 6.08
N PHE A 276 3.02 -11.55 6.91
CA PHE A 276 3.60 -12.87 6.65
C PHE A 276 2.93 -13.95 7.50
N ALA A 277 2.92 -13.80 8.83
CA ALA A 277 2.42 -14.80 9.76
C ALA A 277 1.38 -14.20 10.71
N GLY A 278 0.27 -14.90 10.94
CA GLY A 278 -0.63 -14.55 12.05
C GLY A 278 0.05 -14.78 13.37
N VAL A 279 0.56 -15.98 13.59
CA VAL A 279 1.26 -16.41 14.81
C VAL A 279 2.49 -17.24 14.50
N LEU A 280 3.56 -17.00 15.25
CA LEU A 280 4.78 -17.80 15.27
C LEU A 280 5.00 -18.34 16.69
N PHE A 281 5.06 -19.65 16.83
CA PHE A 281 5.23 -20.33 18.11
C PHE A 281 6.50 -21.19 18.15
N TRP A 282 7.04 -21.38 19.31
CA TRP A 282 8.00 -22.38 19.74
C TRP A 282 8.99 -22.85 18.67
N ASP A 283 10.26 -22.60 18.87
CA ASP A 283 11.35 -23.04 18.00
C ASP A 283 11.17 -22.67 16.52
N THR A 284 10.34 -21.65 16.24
CA THR A 284 10.11 -21.19 14.86
C THR A 284 11.20 -20.23 14.42
N THR A 285 11.79 -20.54 13.26
CA THR A 285 12.84 -19.72 12.67
C THR A 285 12.39 -19.15 11.31
N VAL A 286 12.60 -17.85 11.13
CA VAL A 286 12.29 -17.14 9.88
C VAL A 286 13.54 -16.42 9.41
N LYS A 287 14.00 -16.72 8.20
CA LYS A 287 15.21 -16.13 7.62
C LYS A 287 14.93 -15.62 6.22
N HIS A 288 15.34 -14.37 5.96
CA HIS A 288 15.30 -13.77 4.63
C HIS A 288 13.91 -13.82 3.99
N CYS A 289 12.88 -13.46 4.79
CA CYS A 289 11.48 -13.48 4.37
C CYS A 289 10.91 -12.06 4.26
N ALA A 290 9.88 -11.88 3.44
CA ALA A 290 9.26 -10.58 3.20
C ALA A 290 7.74 -10.61 3.27
N ALA A 291 7.16 -9.52 3.81
CA ALA A 291 5.74 -9.19 3.75
C ALA A 291 5.57 -7.84 3.03
N PHE A 292 4.92 -7.86 1.87
CA PHE A 292 4.71 -6.65 1.06
C PHE A 292 3.28 -6.12 1.14
N GLY A 293 2.30 -6.98 1.43
CA GLY A 293 0.89 -6.62 1.50
C GLY A 293 0.53 -5.76 2.71
N ASN A 294 -0.55 -5.00 2.58
CA ASN A 294 -1.11 -4.23 3.67
C ASN A 294 -1.84 -5.15 4.66
N VAL A 295 -1.85 -4.75 5.94
CA VAL A 295 -2.53 -5.46 7.02
C VAL A 295 -3.60 -4.56 7.60
N GLU A 296 -4.86 -4.97 7.51
CA GLU A 296 -5.99 -4.26 8.14
C GLU A 296 -6.75 -5.22 9.05
N ALA A 297 -6.85 -4.86 10.33
CA ALA A 297 -7.49 -5.77 11.27
C ALA A 297 -8.28 -5.05 12.37
N GLY A 298 -9.36 -5.72 12.82
CA GLY A 298 -10.08 -5.39 14.04
C GLY A 298 -9.49 -6.09 15.26
N ASP A 299 -8.28 -6.62 15.12
CA ASP A 299 -7.63 -7.55 16.03
C ASP A 299 -6.84 -6.91 17.16
N TRP A 300 -6.47 -7.77 18.06
CA TRP A 300 -5.71 -7.42 19.25
C TRP A 300 -4.22 -7.30 18.98
N ARG A 301 -3.65 -8.17 18.10
CA ARG A 301 -2.23 -8.23 17.77
C ARG A 301 -2.03 -8.13 16.27
N ILE A 302 -1.44 -7.04 15.86
CA ILE A 302 -1.34 -6.70 14.43
C ILE A 302 0.09 -6.32 14.11
N GLY A 303 0.70 -6.99 13.16
CA GLY A 303 2.05 -6.67 12.70
C GLY A 303 2.16 -6.67 11.18
N GLY A 304 2.99 -5.80 10.66
CA GLY A 304 3.27 -5.78 9.22
C GLY A 304 3.90 -7.08 8.72
N PHE A 305 4.68 -7.76 9.58
CA PHE A 305 5.23 -9.10 9.33
C PHE A 305 4.48 -10.18 10.10
N ALA A 306 4.44 -10.11 11.42
CA ALA A 306 3.76 -11.10 12.25
C ALA A 306 2.87 -10.44 13.30
N GLY A 307 1.67 -11.01 13.54
CA GLY A 307 0.77 -10.55 14.59
C GLY A 307 1.31 -10.87 15.97
N PHE A 308 1.80 -12.07 16.17
CA PHE A 308 2.25 -12.58 17.47
C PHE A 308 3.45 -13.51 17.33
N ALA A 309 4.40 -13.38 18.25
CA ALA A 309 5.53 -14.29 18.37
C ALA A 309 5.70 -14.72 19.81
N GLN A 310 5.82 -16.03 20.06
CA GLN A 310 5.91 -16.58 21.43
C GLN A 310 6.94 -17.68 21.50
N THR A 311 7.79 -17.62 22.53
CA THR A 311 8.70 -18.67 22.96
C THR A 311 9.65 -19.16 21.87
N ASN A 312 10.93 -18.83 21.99
CA ASN A 312 12.03 -19.25 21.11
C ASN A 312 11.77 -19.03 19.61
N VAL A 313 11.35 -17.81 19.25
CA VAL A 313 11.14 -17.40 17.85
C VAL A 313 12.30 -16.53 17.40
N THR A 314 12.95 -16.91 16.31
CA THR A 314 13.99 -16.08 15.67
C THR A 314 13.53 -15.63 14.30
N ILE A 315 13.53 -14.29 14.06
CA ILE A 315 13.29 -13.70 12.76
C ILE A 315 14.52 -12.89 12.36
N ALA A 316 15.14 -13.25 11.23
CA ALA A 316 16.38 -12.63 10.78
C ALA A 316 16.30 -12.16 9.32
N ASN A 317 16.95 -11.03 9.01
CA ASN A 317 17.07 -10.45 7.67
C ASN A 317 15.73 -10.36 6.93
N SER A 318 14.67 -9.95 7.64
CA SER A 318 13.30 -10.01 7.13
C SER A 318 12.65 -8.62 7.13
N ILE A 319 11.68 -8.42 6.21
CA ILE A 319 11.11 -7.10 5.97
C ILE A 319 9.58 -7.09 5.95
N ALA A 320 8.99 -5.98 6.39
CA ALA A 320 7.58 -5.65 6.21
C ALA A 320 7.47 -4.25 5.58
N THR A 321 6.82 -4.15 4.42
CA THR A 321 6.70 -2.85 3.74
C THR A 321 5.28 -2.35 3.57
N GLY A 322 4.29 -3.20 3.77
CA GLY A 322 2.87 -2.84 3.75
C GLY A 322 2.45 -2.00 4.96
N ASP A 323 1.41 -1.20 4.77
CA ASP A 323 0.83 -0.40 5.84
C ASP A 323 0.05 -1.29 6.82
N VAL A 324 0.08 -0.91 8.11
CA VAL A 324 -0.62 -1.59 9.20
C VAL A 324 -1.74 -0.70 9.71
N LYS A 325 -2.97 -1.20 9.69
CA LYS A 325 -4.14 -0.47 10.17
C LYS A 325 -4.94 -1.29 11.18
N SER A 326 -5.00 -0.80 12.41
CA SER A 326 -5.88 -1.34 13.45
C SER A 326 -7.20 -0.58 13.50
N ASN A 327 -8.30 -1.30 13.35
CA ASN A 327 -9.65 -0.77 13.52
C ASN A 327 -10.20 -1.00 14.94
N LEU A 328 -9.41 -1.59 15.84
CA LEU A 328 -9.81 -1.89 17.21
C LEU A 328 -10.02 -0.60 18.01
N SER A 329 -11.21 -0.40 18.56
CA SER A 329 -11.58 0.79 19.33
C SER A 329 -11.82 0.54 20.82
N ASN A 330 -12.14 -0.71 21.21
CA ASN A 330 -12.64 -1.04 22.56
C ASN A 330 -11.58 -1.66 23.47
N TRP A 331 -10.51 -2.22 22.92
CA TRP A 331 -9.43 -2.88 23.65
C TRP A 331 -8.09 -2.21 23.35
N ASP A 332 -7.05 -2.60 24.05
CA ASP A 332 -5.69 -2.12 23.85
C ASP A 332 -5.06 -2.81 22.60
N PRO A 333 -5.04 -2.16 21.42
CA PRO A 333 -4.41 -2.75 20.25
C PRO A 333 -2.90 -2.83 20.44
N LYS A 334 -2.31 -3.96 20.05
CA LYS A 334 -0.86 -4.14 19.97
C LYS A 334 -0.47 -4.13 18.50
N ALA A 335 -0.11 -2.95 18.02
CA ALA A 335 0.18 -2.72 16.62
C ALA A 335 1.64 -2.35 16.40
N GLY A 336 2.34 -3.11 15.59
CA GLY A 336 3.72 -2.85 15.21
C GLY A 336 3.92 -2.85 13.70
N GLY A 337 4.80 -2.01 13.20
CA GLY A 337 5.15 -2.00 11.78
C GLY A 337 5.73 -3.34 11.30
N PHE A 338 6.34 -4.11 12.21
CA PHE A 338 6.88 -5.44 11.95
C PHE A 338 6.17 -6.51 12.79
N LEU A 339 6.19 -6.41 14.12
CA LEU A 339 5.62 -7.40 15.03
C LEU A 339 4.57 -6.75 15.95
N GLY A 340 3.38 -7.35 16.09
CA GLY A 340 2.33 -6.87 16.96
C GLY A 340 2.68 -7.05 18.44
N GLU A 341 2.91 -8.26 18.89
CA GLU A 341 3.30 -8.57 20.27
C GLU A 341 4.33 -9.70 20.32
N ALA A 342 5.36 -9.49 21.13
CA ALA A 342 6.25 -10.54 21.61
C ALA A 342 5.81 -10.98 23.01
N PHE A 343 5.70 -12.28 23.24
CA PHE A 343 5.19 -12.84 24.49
C PHE A 343 6.04 -14.00 24.99
N TYR A 344 6.15 -14.10 26.30
CA TYR A 344 6.73 -15.23 27.00
C TYR A 344 5.70 -15.75 28.02
N ASP A 345 5.49 -17.05 28.04
CA ASP A 345 4.57 -17.67 29.01
C ASP A 345 5.30 -18.08 30.29
N GLU A 346 5.18 -17.27 31.32
CA GLU A 346 5.78 -17.53 32.64
C GLU A 346 5.24 -18.80 33.34
N ASN A 347 4.08 -19.29 32.88
CA ASN A 347 3.43 -20.45 33.52
C ASN A 347 3.85 -21.78 32.89
N ASN A 348 4.62 -21.75 31.83
CA ASN A 348 5.15 -22.96 31.21
C ASN A 348 6.44 -23.39 31.94
N ASN A 349 6.30 -24.21 32.97
CA ASN A 349 7.37 -24.69 33.86
C ASN A 349 8.48 -25.50 33.12
N ASN A 350 8.37 -25.72 31.81
CA ASN A 350 9.38 -26.42 31.02
C ASN A 350 10.27 -25.47 30.24
N SER A 351 10.02 -24.15 30.26
CA SER A 351 10.82 -23.20 29.51
C SER A 351 12.12 -22.88 30.25
N GLN A 352 13.23 -23.10 29.57
CA GLN A 352 14.56 -22.68 30.04
C GLN A 352 14.63 -21.14 29.99
N GLU A 353 15.38 -20.50 30.89
CA GLU A 353 15.55 -19.02 30.95
C GLU A 353 16.13 -18.38 29.66
N SER A 354 16.44 -19.17 28.64
CA SER A 354 17.04 -18.77 27.37
C SER A 354 16.05 -18.61 26.21
N GLU A 355 14.75 -18.79 26.43
CA GLU A 355 13.75 -18.80 25.38
C GLU A 355 13.23 -17.37 25.09
N PHE A 356 13.77 -16.72 24.07
CA PHE A 356 13.39 -15.36 23.68
C PHE A 356 12.80 -15.28 22.28
N VAL A 357 12.11 -14.16 22.05
CA VAL A 357 11.86 -13.67 20.68
C VAL A 357 13.07 -12.85 20.24
N LYS A 358 13.67 -13.21 19.12
CA LYS A 358 14.84 -12.54 18.55
C LYS A 358 14.54 -11.96 17.19
N LEU A 359 14.76 -10.67 17.03
CA LEU A 359 14.66 -9.96 15.77
C LEU A 359 16.07 -9.49 15.36
N GLU A 360 16.59 -9.97 14.24
CA GLU A 360 17.89 -9.57 13.70
C GLU A 360 17.74 -8.95 12.32
N LYS A 361 18.16 -7.68 12.16
CA LYS A 361 18.09 -6.95 10.88
C LYS A 361 16.70 -7.04 10.26
N CYS A 362 15.69 -6.73 11.08
CA CYS A 362 14.30 -6.69 10.66
C CYS A 362 13.86 -5.25 10.44
N HIS A 363 13.22 -4.98 9.29
CA HIS A 363 12.90 -3.62 8.88
C HIS A 363 11.41 -3.45 8.59
N ALA A 364 10.83 -2.34 9.09
CA ALA A 364 9.44 -1.95 8.84
C ALA A 364 9.37 -0.64 8.06
N ALA A 365 8.87 -0.66 6.83
CA ALA A 365 8.74 0.52 5.98
C ALA A 365 7.29 1.01 5.81
N GLY A 366 6.30 0.30 6.36
CA GLY A 366 4.89 0.65 6.32
C GLY A 366 4.50 1.72 7.35
N LYS A 367 3.34 2.34 7.12
CA LYS A 367 2.70 3.24 8.08
C LYS A 367 1.86 2.45 9.07
N VAL A 368 1.98 2.74 10.36
CA VAL A 368 1.12 2.17 11.41
C VAL A 368 0.03 3.18 11.76
N THR A 369 -1.22 2.78 11.65
CA THR A 369 -2.39 3.59 12.01
C THR A 369 -3.32 2.79 12.89
N THR A 370 -3.92 3.45 13.89
CA THR A 370 -4.85 2.82 14.81
C THR A 370 -6.06 3.70 15.08
N ALA A 371 -7.21 3.10 15.26
CA ALA A 371 -8.44 3.81 15.66
C ALA A 371 -8.34 4.32 17.11
N LYS A 372 -7.58 3.62 17.96
CA LYS A 372 -7.31 3.97 19.36
C LYS A 372 -5.85 4.41 19.51
N THR A 373 -5.64 5.59 20.08
CA THR A 373 -4.31 6.23 20.16
C THR A 373 -3.55 5.93 21.46
N ASP A 374 -4.22 5.41 22.48
CA ASP A 374 -3.65 5.03 23.77
C ASP A 374 -3.31 3.53 23.88
N GLY A 375 -3.22 2.85 22.75
CA GLY A 375 -2.80 1.45 22.65
C GLY A 375 -1.28 1.26 22.66
N SER A 376 -0.87 0.00 22.67
CA SER A 376 0.53 -0.42 22.55
C SER A 376 0.96 -0.38 21.09
N ILE A 377 1.40 0.82 20.61
CA ILE A 377 1.66 1.09 19.21
C ILE A 377 3.12 1.45 19.02
N GLY A 378 3.83 0.72 18.19
CA GLY A 378 5.25 0.96 17.90
C GLY A 378 5.59 0.93 16.41
N GLY A 379 6.63 1.65 16.04
CA GLY A 379 7.10 1.69 14.65
C GLY A 379 7.65 0.34 14.16
N LEU A 380 8.23 -0.46 15.05
CA LEU A 380 8.70 -1.81 14.78
C LEU A 380 7.88 -2.86 15.55
N LEU A 381 7.75 -2.73 16.87
CA LEU A 381 7.09 -3.67 17.77
C LEU A 381 5.98 -2.97 18.56
N GLY A 382 4.77 -3.50 18.54
CA GLY A 382 3.65 -2.96 19.32
C GLY A 382 3.83 -3.14 20.80
N SER A 383 4.02 -4.35 21.28
CA SER A 383 4.15 -4.67 22.70
C SER A 383 5.21 -5.75 22.96
N ASP A 384 6.06 -5.52 23.94
CA ASP A 384 6.93 -6.54 24.52
C ASP A 384 6.36 -6.98 25.89
N LYS A 385 5.83 -8.18 25.94
CA LYS A 385 5.47 -8.88 27.18
C LYS A 385 6.42 -10.03 27.48
N SER A 386 7.43 -10.22 26.66
CA SER A 386 8.49 -11.16 26.94
C SER A 386 9.52 -10.51 27.87
N LYS A 387 10.02 -11.24 28.84
CA LYS A 387 11.12 -10.75 29.67
C LYS A 387 12.44 -10.70 28.92
N ASN A 388 12.53 -11.35 27.76
CA ASN A 388 13.77 -11.62 27.04
C ASN A 388 13.62 -11.44 25.51
N ILE A 389 13.07 -10.33 25.03
CA ILE A 389 13.17 -10.01 23.60
C ILE A 389 14.55 -9.39 23.29
N SER A 390 15.12 -9.78 22.19
CA SER A 390 16.32 -9.17 21.63
C SER A 390 16.03 -8.61 20.23
N VAL A 391 16.36 -7.34 20.02
CA VAL A 391 16.32 -6.71 18.70
C VAL A 391 17.71 -6.21 18.34
N VAL A 392 18.26 -6.67 17.23
CA VAL A 392 19.60 -6.32 16.77
C VAL A 392 19.52 -5.81 15.32
N GLY A 393 19.88 -4.55 15.10
CA GLY A 393 19.92 -3.95 13.76
C GLY A 393 18.53 -3.74 13.12
N GLY A 394 17.47 -3.62 13.94
CA GLY A 394 16.13 -3.34 13.46
C GLY A 394 15.92 -1.87 13.12
N SER A 395 15.09 -1.56 12.12
CA SER A 395 14.73 -0.17 11.79
C SER A 395 13.27 0.00 11.35
N PHE A 396 12.76 1.22 11.49
CA PHE A 396 11.44 1.58 10.99
C PHE A 396 11.42 3.01 10.41
N ASP A 397 10.46 3.26 9.53
CA ASP A 397 10.29 4.54 8.84
C ASP A 397 9.63 5.59 9.76
N ASN A 398 10.39 6.56 10.23
CA ASN A 398 9.90 7.62 11.10
C ASN A 398 9.24 8.78 10.35
N VAL A 399 9.39 8.87 9.05
CA VAL A 399 8.67 9.89 8.26
C VAL A 399 7.19 9.53 8.20
N LYS A 400 6.89 8.26 7.99
CA LYS A 400 5.53 7.73 8.02
C LYS A 400 4.97 7.62 9.44
N ASN A 401 5.84 7.41 10.44
CA ASN A 401 5.51 7.10 11.83
C ASN A 401 6.14 8.10 12.82
N ALA A 402 6.08 9.39 12.52
CA ALA A 402 6.81 10.46 13.22
C ALA A 402 6.55 10.55 14.74
N SER A 403 5.40 10.08 15.22
CA SER A 403 5.01 10.12 16.62
C SER A 403 5.23 8.80 17.37
N LEU A 404 5.69 7.74 16.68
CA LEU A 404 5.82 6.43 17.29
C LEU A 404 7.23 6.18 17.82
N ALA A 405 7.31 5.55 18.99
CA ALA A 405 8.52 4.90 19.47
C ALA A 405 8.78 3.60 18.69
N GLY A 406 9.98 3.07 18.74
CA GLY A 406 10.29 1.77 18.14
C GLY A 406 9.46 0.65 18.73
N ILE A 407 9.20 0.72 20.05
CA ILE A 407 8.35 -0.20 20.82
C ILE A 407 7.24 0.59 21.50
N GLY A 408 6.00 0.14 21.37
CA GLY A 408 4.83 0.85 21.90
C GLY A 408 4.67 0.70 23.42
N SER A 409 4.88 -0.49 23.99
CA SER A 409 4.74 -0.71 25.43
C SER A 409 5.60 -1.84 25.97
N ASN A 410 5.84 -1.79 27.30
CA ASN A 410 6.57 -2.79 28.09
C ASN A 410 7.98 -3.11 27.57
N PRO A 411 8.87 -2.12 27.38
CA PRO A 411 10.24 -2.38 26.97
C PRO A 411 11.02 -3.05 28.12
N THR A 412 11.33 -4.34 28.00
CA THR A 412 12.04 -5.11 29.05
C THR A 412 13.33 -5.77 28.56
N GLY A 413 13.58 -5.77 27.25
CA GLY A 413 14.71 -6.45 26.63
C GLY A 413 15.85 -5.56 26.15
N THR A 414 16.72 -6.13 25.32
CA THR A 414 17.82 -5.40 24.66
C THR A 414 17.39 -4.98 23.25
N TYR A 415 17.44 -3.67 22.97
CA TYR A 415 16.91 -3.12 21.73
C TYR A 415 17.95 -2.34 20.95
N GLY A 416 18.32 -2.85 19.78
CA GLY A 416 19.11 -2.14 18.76
C GLY A 416 18.22 -1.63 17.64
N ILE A 417 17.18 -0.85 17.99
CA ILE A 417 16.23 -0.29 17.01
C ILE A 417 16.75 1.06 16.55
N THR A 418 16.86 1.24 15.24
CA THR A 418 17.23 2.50 14.62
C THR A 418 16.00 3.19 14.04
N VAL A 419 15.80 4.45 14.43
CA VAL A 419 14.78 5.33 13.85
C VAL A 419 15.37 5.96 12.59
N GLN A 420 14.79 5.70 11.43
CA GLN A 420 15.35 6.15 10.16
C GLN A 420 14.30 6.82 9.26
N ASN A 421 14.76 7.69 8.34
CA ASN A 421 13.90 8.23 7.30
C ASN A 421 13.64 7.17 6.20
N THR A 422 12.62 7.40 5.40
CA THR A 422 12.19 6.47 4.35
C THR A 422 13.31 6.00 3.43
N ALA A 423 14.21 6.90 3.02
CA ALA A 423 15.32 6.55 2.14
C ALA A 423 16.36 5.64 2.84
N ALA A 424 16.63 5.88 4.12
CA ALA A 424 17.56 5.09 4.90
C ALA A 424 17.01 3.68 5.19
N VAL A 425 15.72 3.57 5.53
CA VAL A 425 15.06 2.25 5.69
C VAL A 425 15.07 1.47 4.38
N ALA A 426 14.78 2.12 3.26
CA ALA A 426 14.84 1.49 1.94
C ALA A 426 16.26 1.01 1.60
N SER A 427 17.28 1.77 1.98
CA SER A 427 18.68 1.36 1.82
C SER A 427 19.03 0.15 2.69
N ASP A 428 18.61 0.11 3.94
CA ASP A 428 18.84 -1.03 4.83
C ASP A 428 18.15 -2.29 4.32
N ILE A 429 16.91 -2.16 3.85
CA ILE A 429 16.18 -3.26 3.21
C ILE A 429 16.97 -3.84 2.03
N CYS A 430 17.47 -2.97 1.14
CA CYS A 430 18.25 -3.45 0.02
C CYS A 430 19.58 -4.09 0.44
N LYS A 431 20.25 -3.52 1.44
CA LYS A 431 21.52 -4.01 1.93
C LYS A 431 21.38 -5.35 2.67
N ASP A 432 20.43 -5.43 3.60
CA ASP A 432 20.31 -6.55 4.54
C ASP A 432 19.41 -7.67 4.01
N TYR A 433 18.42 -7.32 3.17
CA TYR A 433 17.51 -8.30 2.58
C TYR A 433 17.91 -8.70 1.15
N TYR A 434 18.25 -7.74 0.28
CA TYR A 434 18.56 -8.05 -1.12
C TYR A 434 20.06 -8.15 -1.42
N GLY A 435 20.93 -7.93 -0.44
CA GLY A 435 22.39 -7.94 -0.65
C GLY A 435 22.90 -6.77 -1.49
N GLY A 436 22.13 -5.72 -1.64
CA GLY A 436 22.44 -4.52 -2.41
C GLY A 436 21.28 -4.03 -3.29
N HIS A 437 21.45 -2.83 -3.85
CA HIS A 437 20.46 -2.24 -4.75
C HIS A 437 20.56 -2.83 -6.16
N ASP A 438 19.41 -3.21 -6.72
CA ASP A 438 19.26 -3.59 -8.13
C ASP A 438 18.91 -2.34 -8.95
N LEU A 439 19.96 -1.61 -9.34
CA LEU A 439 19.83 -0.30 -9.95
C LEU A 439 19.60 -0.40 -11.45
N VAL A 440 18.47 0.11 -11.91
CA VAL A 440 18.07 0.21 -13.32
C VAL A 440 18.16 1.66 -13.77
N ASP A 441 18.75 1.89 -14.93
CA ASP A 441 18.84 3.22 -15.52
C ASP A 441 17.45 3.81 -15.81
N LYS A 442 17.29 5.09 -15.50
CA LYS A 442 16.08 5.89 -15.76
C LYS A 442 16.44 7.18 -16.46
N ASP A 443 15.67 7.52 -17.46
CA ASP A 443 15.83 8.77 -18.18
C ASP A 443 15.57 9.98 -17.30
N GLY A 444 16.29 11.07 -17.58
CA GLY A 444 16.04 12.37 -16.98
C GLY A 444 14.77 13.04 -17.55
N LYS A 445 14.28 14.01 -16.82
CA LYS A 445 13.21 14.91 -17.26
C LYS A 445 13.80 16.29 -17.48
N LYS A 446 13.66 16.86 -18.68
CA LYS A 446 14.08 18.24 -18.94
C LYS A 446 13.24 19.22 -18.10
N ALA A 447 13.87 20.24 -17.55
CA ALA A 447 13.15 21.32 -16.91
C ALA A 447 12.31 22.10 -17.94
N THR A 448 11.18 22.60 -17.52
CA THR A 448 10.35 23.53 -18.27
C THR A 448 10.51 24.95 -17.72
N CYS A 449 9.75 25.89 -18.21
CA CYS A 449 9.76 27.24 -17.65
C CYS A 449 9.24 27.28 -16.19
N THR A 450 8.32 26.40 -15.81
CA THR A 450 7.61 26.42 -14.53
C THR A 450 7.85 25.22 -13.65
N GLU A 451 8.33 24.10 -14.23
CA GLU A 451 8.56 22.88 -13.49
C GLU A 451 10.05 22.51 -13.52
N ASP A 452 10.53 22.09 -12.36
CA ASP A 452 11.86 21.51 -12.25
C ASP A 452 11.95 20.21 -13.08
N GLY A 453 13.08 19.99 -13.69
CA GLY A 453 13.48 18.71 -14.30
C GLY A 453 14.46 17.97 -13.39
N TYR A 454 15.00 16.88 -13.89
CA TYR A 454 16.07 16.13 -13.25
C TYR A 454 16.95 15.42 -14.27
N GLU A 455 18.20 15.24 -13.93
CA GLU A 455 19.14 14.45 -14.73
C GLU A 455 18.75 12.97 -14.75
N ALA A 456 19.25 12.22 -15.72
CA ALA A 456 19.16 10.78 -15.73
C ALA A 456 19.80 10.20 -14.46
N GLY A 457 19.22 9.14 -13.95
CA GLY A 457 19.67 8.49 -12.73
C GLY A 457 19.41 7.00 -12.76
N ARG A 458 19.62 6.35 -11.64
CA ARG A 458 19.31 4.95 -11.44
C ARG A 458 18.32 4.77 -10.31
N GLU A 459 17.38 3.86 -10.50
CA GLU A 459 16.37 3.53 -9.50
C GLU A 459 16.41 2.05 -9.19
N CYS A 460 16.45 1.71 -7.90
CA CYS A 460 16.40 0.31 -7.50
C CYS A 460 15.03 -0.29 -7.83
N SER A 461 15.03 -1.34 -8.67
CA SER A 461 13.82 -2.03 -9.09
C SER A 461 13.04 -2.67 -7.94
N ARG A 462 13.70 -2.92 -6.80
CA ARG A 462 13.13 -3.63 -5.64
C ARG A 462 12.58 -2.69 -4.58
N CYS A 463 13.31 -1.62 -4.22
CA CYS A 463 12.95 -0.76 -3.09
C CYS A 463 12.70 0.69 -3.48
N GLY A 464 12.84 1.04 -4.77
CA GLY A 464 12.65 2.40 -5.24
C GLY A 464 13.74 3.40 -4.79
N TYR A 465 14.85 2.93 -4.19
CA TYR A 465 16.00 3.79 -3.88
C TYR A 465 16.52 4.43 -5.15
N LYS A 466 16.78 5.73 -5.09
CA LYS A 466 17.19 6.52 -6.25
C LYS A 466 18.57 7.11 -6.04
N GLU A 467 19.39 7.07 -7.08
CA GLU A 467 20.65 7.77 -7.17
C GLU A 467 20.79 8.48 -8.52
N GLY A 468 21.47 9.59 -8.53
CA GLY A 468 21.69 10.37 -9.73
C GLY A 468 20.73 11.55 -9.87
N PHE A 469 19.53 11.42 -10.17
CA PHE A 469 18.43 12.39 -10.36
C PHE A 469 18.67 13.82 -9.83
N ALA A 470 19.81 14.44 -10.23
CA ALA A 470 20.10 15.81 -9.84
C ALA A 470 19.03 16.75 -10.36
N VAL A 471 18.51 17.62 -9.52
CA VAL A 471 17.43 18.53 -9.87
C VAL A 471 17.96 19.60 -10.85
N ILE A 472 17.32 19.70 -12.02
CA ILE A 472 17.49 20.77 -12.98
C ILE A 472 16.39 21.79 -12.69
N LYS A 473 16.77 22.95 -12.16
CA LYS A 473 15.79 23.97 -11.81
C LYS A 473 15.04 24.48 -13.02
N ALA A 474 13.76 24.80 -12.82
CA ALA A 474 12.94 25.50 -13.81
C ALA A 474 13.64 26.78 -14.24
N ALA A 475 13.74 26.96 -15.56
CA ALA A 475 14.46 28.10 -16.13
C ALA A 475 13.73 29.43 -15.89
N GLY A 476 12.48 29.38 -15.50
CA GLY A 476 11.60 30.53 -15.48
C GLY A 476 11.10 30.92 -16.87
N HIS A 477 10.20 31.89 -16.91
CA HIS A 477 9.78 32.46 -18.18
C HIS A 477 10.78 33.55 -18.61
N THR A 478 11.14 33.57 -19.90
CA THR A 478 12.09 34.53 -20.48
C THR A 478 11.59 35.07 -21.82
N GLY A 479 12.05 36.27 -22.18
CA GLY A 479 11.70 36.94 -23.42
C GLY A 479 10.28 37.52 -23.41
N GLY A 480 9.90 38.06 -24.54
CA GLY A 480 8.63 38.79 -24.71
C GLY A 480 8.62 40.13 -23.97
N THR A 481 7.61 40.89 -24.26
CA THR A 481 7.46 42.24 -23.69
C THR A 481 6.02 42.46 -23.26
N ALA A 482 5.81 42.84 -22.01
CA ALA A 482 4.49 43.24 -21.55
C ALA A 482 4.12 44.63 -22.09
N THR A 483 2.86 44.84 -22.41
CA THR A 483 2.30 46.14 -22.79
C THR A 483 1.30 46.61 -21.74
N CYS A 484 0.72 47.79 -21.97
CA CYS A 484 -0.29 48.33 -21.04
C CYS A 484 -1.56 47.47 -20.90
N THR A 485 -1.81 46.53 -21.80
CA THR A 485 -2.99 45.67 -21.80
C THR A 485 -2.68 44.18 -21.90
N LYS A 486 -1.45 43.80 -22.24
CA LYS A 486 -1.05 42.40 -22.42
C LYS A 486 0.18 42.07 -21.60
N LYS A 487 0.18 40.90 -21.04
CA LYS A 487 1.34 40.33 -20.34
C LYS A 487 2.44 39.96 -21.35
N ALA A 488 3.67 39.80 -20.85
CA ALA A 488 4.75 39.25 -21.67
C ALA A 488 4.44 37.79 -22.05
N VAL A 489 4.80 37.40 -23.27
CA VAL A 489 4.67 36.00 -23.72
C VAL A 489 6.07 35.39 -23.76
N CYS A 490 6.23 34.29 -23.03
CA CYS A 490 7.51 33.59 -22.95
C CYS A 490 7.92 33.06 -24.35
N GLU A 491 9.15 33.31 -24.76
CA GLU A 491 9.68 32.85 -26.07
C GLU A 491 9.89 31.31 -26.11
N VAL A 492 9.99 30.65 -24.95
CA VAL A 492 10.24 29.22 -24.87
C VAL A 492 8.94 28.39 -24.80
N CYS A 493 7.99 28.78 -23.94
CA CYS A 493 6.75 28.02 -23.76
C CYS A 493 5.51 28.68 -24.35
N HIS A 494 5.63 29.89 -24.86
CA HIS A 494 4.57 30.69 -25.49
C HIS A 494 3.38 31.00 -24.56
N GLN A 495 3.59 30.93 -23.24
CA GLN A 495 2.56 31.31 -22.25
C GLN A 495 2.78 32.75 -21.78
N GLU A 496 1.67 33.40 -21.44
CA GLU A 496 1.71 34.70 -20.79
C GLU A 496 2.26 34.58 -19.37
N TYR A 497 3.09 35.56 -18.97
CA TYR A 497 3.68 35.59 -17.62
C TYR A 497 3.89 37.00 -17.12
N GLY A 498 4.15 37.12 -15.80
CA GLY A 498 4.33 38.41 -15.15
C GLY A 498 3.06 39.26 -15.13
N ASP A 499 3.23 40.55 -14.90
CA ASP A 499 2.14 41.53 -14.92
C ASP A 499 2.18 42.36 -16.19
N ILE A 500 1.06 43.00 -16.54
CA ILE A 500 1.03 44.02 -17.60
C ILE A 500 1.94 45.18 -17.20
N ALA A 501 2.44 45.90 -18.19
CA ALA A 501 3.22 47.14 -17.98
C ALA A 501 2.35 48.36 -18.27
N PRO A 502 1.62 48.90 -17.24
CA PRO A 502 0.59 49.93 -17.43
C PRO A 502 1.08 51.21 -18.12
N ASP A 503 2.36 51.48 -18.00
CA ASP A 503 2.98 52.70 -18.55
C ASP A 503 3.64 52.47 -19.90
N ARG A 504 3.57 51.24 -20.45
CA ARG A 504 4.17 50.92 -21.75
C ARG A 504 3.15 50.92 -22.87
N HIS A 505 3.14 52.06 -23.62
CA HIS A 505 2.16 52.37 -24.66
C HIS A 505 2.74 52.36 -26.09
N GLU A 506 3.97 51.88 -26.29
CA GLU A 506 4.73 52.01 -27.52
C GLU A 506 4.01 51.47 -28.76
N ASP A 507 3.39 50.29 -28.65
CA ASP A 507 2.80 49.61 -29.81
C ASP A 507 1.43 50.15 -30.24
N GLY A 508 0.73 50.87 -29.37
CA GLY A 508 -0.63 51.38 -29.60
C GLY A 508 -0.72 52.91 -29.67
N LEU A 509 0.42 53.61 -29.60
CA LEU A 509 0.43 55.05 -29.43
C LEU A 509 0.19 55.79 -30.73
N THR A 510 -0.69 56.77 -30.70
CA THR A 510 -1.01 57.68 -31.81
C THR A 510 -0.84 59.12 -31.33
N TYR A 511 -0.01 59.87 -32.04
CA TYR A 511 0.12 61.31 -31.84
C TYR A 511 -0.97 62.04 -32.61
N VAL A 512 -1.61 63.02 -32.00
CA VAL A 512 -2.59 63.93 -32.61
C VAL A 512 -2.13 65.35 -32.44
N GLU A 513 -1.83 65.98 -33.57
CA GLU A 513 -1.37 67.36 -33.61
C GLU A 513 -2.44 68.39 -33.13
N ALA A 514 -1.98 69.48 -32.51
CA ALA A 514 -2.87 70.51 -32.04
C ALA A 514 -3.59 71.21 -33.21
N LYS A 515 -4.90 71.40 -33.03
CA LYS A 515 -5.75 72.11 -34.02
C LYS A 515 -6.44 73.25 -33.29
N ALA A 516 -6.25 74.49 -33.81
CA ALA A 516 -6.88 75.67 -33.26
C ALA A 516 -8.42 75.61 -33.41
N ALA A 517 -9.13 75.99 -32.35
CA ALA A 517 -10.59 76.15 -32.40
C ALA A 517 -10.96 77.37 -33.20
N THR A 518 -12.03 77.25 -33.98
CA THR A 518 -12.66 78.37 -34.76
C THR A 518 -14.02 78.71 -34.17
N THR A 519 -14.69 79.67 -34.70
CA THR A 519 -16.07 79.99 -34.29
C THR A 519 -17.07 78.94 -34.76
N GLN A 520 -16.69 78.10 -35.74
CA GLN A 520 -17.57 77.07 -36.32
C GLN A 520 -17.22 75.67 -35.86
N SER A 521 -15.99 75.41 -35.46
CA SER A 521 -15.50 74.08 -35.07
C SER A 521 -14.68 74.13 -33.82
N GLU A 522 -14.78 73.10 -33.02
CA GLU A 522 -13.87 72.82 -31.89
C GLU A 522 -12.48 72.52 -32.39
N GLY A 523 -11.48 72.85 -31.60
CA GLY A 523 -10.10 72.49 -31.78
C GLY A 523 -9.68 71.39 -30.85
N ASN A 524 -8.44 71.04 -30.87
CA ASN A 524 -7.81 70.14 -29.91
C ASN A 524 -6.41 70.62 -29.52
N ILE A 525 -5.99 70.30 -28.34
CA ILE A 525 -4.56 70.42 -27.95
C ILE A 525 -3.78 69.30 -28.65
N GLU A 526 -2.48 69.38 -28.69
CA GLU A 526 -1.66 68.18 -29.06
C GLU A 526 -1.82 67.16 -27.94
N TYR A 527 -1.90 65.88 -28.34
CA TYR A 527 -1.99 64.78 -27.35
C TYR A 527 -1.56 63.48 -27.97
N TRP A 528 -1.24 62.52 -27.11
CA TRP A 528 -0.95 61.14 -27.45
C TRP A 528 -2.10 60.26 -26.95
N TYR A 529 -2.51 59.34 -27.77
CA TYR A 529 -3.61 58.43 -27.48
C TYR A 529 -3.17 56.99 -27.66
N CYS A 530 -3.27 56.18 -26.61
CA CYS A 530 -3.03 54.74 -26.71
C CYS A 530 -4.33 54.03 -27.11
N LYS A 531 -4.35 53.39 -28.27
CA LYS A 531 -5.52 52.66 -28.79
C LYS A 531 -5.79 51.40 -27.96
N ASP A 532 -4.75 50.81 -27.36
CA ASP A 532 -4.87 49.54 -26.65
C ASP A 532 -5.53 49.70 -25.29
N CYS A 533 -5.17 50.70 -24.48
CA CYS A 533 -5.73 50.93 -23.17
C CYS A 533 -6.70 52.11 -23.08
N GLY A 534 -6.83 52.89 -24.17
CA GLY A 534 -7.78 54.01 -24.24
C GLY A 534 -7.34 55.29 -23.50
N LYS A 535 -6.10 55.37 -23.02
CA LYS A 535 -5.56 56.50 -22.28
C LYS A 535 -5.09 57.63 -23.18
N TYR A 536 -5.21 58.87 -22.71
CA TYR A 536 -4.77 60.10 -23.37
C TYR A 536 -3.69 60.77 -22.54
N PHE A 537 -2.68 61.35 -23.19
CA PHE A 537 -1.55 62.03 -22.54
C PHE A 537 -1.29 63.38 -23.16
N ALA A 538 -0.98 64.38 -22.34
CA ALA A 538 -0.70 65.75 -22.74
C ALA A 538 0.76 65.99 -23.20
N ASN A 539 1.64 65.01 -22.92
CA ASN A 539 3.07 65.14 -23.22
C ASN A 539 3.63 63.87 -23.92
N ALA A 540 4.74 64.04 -24.64
CA ALA A 540 5.40 62.96 -25.39
C ALA A 540 6.02 61.89 -24.49
N ASP A 541 6.34 62.18 -23.23
CA ASP A 541 6.91 61.28 -22.25
C ASP A 541 5.84 60.42 -21.55
N LEU A 542 4.55 60.61 -21.91
CA LEU A 542 3.39 59.88 -21.39
C LEU A 542 3.25 59.89 -19.89
N THR A 543 3.76 60.95 -19.25
CA THR A 543 3.72 61.11 -17.79
C THR A 543 2.51 61.88 -17.27
N GLU A 544 1.83 62.61 -18.17
CA GLU A 544 0.67 63.46 -17.85
C GLU A 544 -0.60 62.85 -18.51
N GLU A 545 -1.27 62.00 -17.76
CA GLU A 545 -2.54 61.38 -18.23
C GLU A 545 -3.68 62.42 -18.14
N ILE A 546 -4.41 62.58 -19.24
CA ILE A 546 -5.58 63.46 -19.34
C ILE A 546 -6.81 62.69 -19.79
N THR A 547 -7.99 63.29 -19.63
CA THR A 547 -9.23 62.72 -20.17
C THR A 547 -9.42 63.09 -21.62
N LYS A 548 -10.25 62.35 -22.35
CA LYS A 548 -10.64 62.71 -23.73
C LYS A 548 -11.27 64.12 -23.78
N ALA A 549 -11.98 64.56 -22.74
CA ALA A 549 -12.58 65.89 -22.71
C ALA A 549 -11.54 66.99 -22.64
N ASP A 550 -10.41 66.76 -21.99
CA ASP A 550 -9.29 67.74 -21.85
C ASP A 550 -8.60 67.98 -23.15
N THR A 551 -8.72 67.05 -24.11
CA THR A 551 -8.12 67.25 -25.46
C THR A 551 -8.87 68.25 -26.31
N VAL A 552 -10.09 68.63 -25.98
CA VAL A 552 -10.99 69.47 -26.79
C VAL A 552 -10.85 70.93 -26.45
N LEU A 553 -10.58 71.75 -27.44
CA LEU A 553 -10.66 73.22 -27.33
C LEU A 553 -12.05 73.67 -27.76
N PRO A 554 -12.84 74.29 -26.88
CA PRO A 554 -14.16 74.74 -27.23
C PRO A 554 -14.18 75.81 -28.31
N LYS A 555 -15.28 75.88 -29.09
CA LYS A 555 -15.44 76.90 -30.12
C LYS A 555 -15.23 78.29 -29.58
N LYS A 556 -14.58 79.12 -30.38
CA LYS A 556 -14.45 80.56 -30.05
C LYS A 556 -15.80 81.25 -30.11
N GLN A 557 -16.14 82.02 -29.12
CA GLN A 557 -17.36 82.84 -29.13
C GLN A 557 -17.18 84.01 -30.09
N GLU A 558 -18.23 84.31 -30.90
CA GLU A 558 -18.24 85.48 -31.71
C GLU A 558 -18.32 86.70 -30.79
N GLN A 559 -17.31 87.57 -30.89
CA GLN A 559 -17.39 88.89 -30.24
C GLN A 559 -18.30 89.75 -31.02
N ASN A 560 -19.54 89.95 -30.55
CA ASN A 560 -20.41 91.00 -31.00
C ASN A 560 -19.87 92.32 -30.43
N GLY A 561 -19.42 93.18 -31.34
CA GLY A 561 -18.99 94.56 -31.02
C GLY A 561 -20.09 95.38 -30.52
N GLY A 562 -19.99 95.95 -29.32
CA GLY A 562 -20.87 96.88 -28.69
C GLY A 562 -20.15 97.80 -27.70
N GLN A 563 -19.86 98.98 -28.16
CA GLN A 563 -19.36 100.24 -27.52
C GLN A 563 -19.26 100.29 -25.99
N THR A 564 -18.03 100.73 -25.62
CA THR A 564 -17.57 101.60 -24.51
C THR A 564 -18.58 102.13 -23.52
N LYS A 565 -18.31 101.95 -22.25
CA LYS A 565 -18.30 103.06 -21.25
C LYS A 565 -17.33 102.71 -20.12
N THR A 566 -16.54 103.74 -19.87
CA THR A 566 -15.50 103.91 -18.86
C THR A 566 -15.99 103.64 -17.44
N GLY A 567 -15.19 103.14 -16.59
CA GLY A 567 -15.33 103.18 -15.14
C GLY A 567 -14.57 102.07 -14.39
N ASP A 568 -13.41 102.43 -14.01
CA ASP A 568 -12.69 102.26 -12.72
C ASP A 568 -12.57 100.89 -12.07
N SER A 569 -11.32 100.60 -11.82
CA SER A 569 -10.69 99.88 -10.72
C SER A 569 -11.21 98.48 -10.28
N GLY A 570 -10.28 97.52 -10.33
CA GLY A 570 -10.42 96.35 -9.53
C GLY A 570 -9.45 95.22 -9.93
N PHE A 571 -8.26 95.23 -9.35
CA PHE A 571 -7.32 94.10 -9.39
C PHE A 571 -8.03 92.84 -8.88
N ALA A 572 -8.00 91.78 -9.64
CA ALA A 572 -8.19 90.43 -9.10
C ALA A 572 -7.15 89.51 -9.72
N LEU A 573 -6.14 89.28 -8.93
CA LEU A 573 -5.13 88.26 -9.11
C LEU A 573 -5.79 86.88 -8.90
N TRP A 574 -5.80 86.05 -9.87
CA TRP A 574 -6.15 84.62 -9.67
C TRP A 574 -4.87 83.83 -9.45
N GLY A 575 -4.61 83.55 -8.16
CA GLY A 575 -3.60 82.59 -7.77
C GLY A 575 -4.16 81.18 -7.86
N VAL A 576 -3.51 80.37 -8.64
CA VAL A 576 -3.80 78.93 -8.64
C VAL A 576 -3.23 78.32 -7.36
N LEU A 577 -4.11 77.84 -6.50
CA LEU A 577 -3.75 77.15 -5.27
C LEU A 577 -3.41 75.67 -5.60
N LEU A 578 -2.14 75.36 -5.57
CA LEU A 578 -1.66 73.97 -5.57
C LEU A 578 -1.84 73.39 -4.15
N LEU A 579 -2.83 72.52 -3.98
CA LEU A 579 -2.93 71.68 -2.79
C LEU A 579 -2.06 70.41 -2.97
N VAL A 580 -0.90 70.43 -2.36
CA VAL A 580 -0.05 69.26 -2.14
C VAL A 580 -0.54 68.60 -0.86
N SER A 581 -1.25 67.49 -0.98
CA SER A 581 -1.50 66.62 0.15
C SER A 581 -0.40 65.57 0.26
N GLY A 582 0.51 65.80 1.19
CA GLY A 582 1.53 64.84 1.56
C GLY A 582 0.94 63.68 2.36
N SER A 583 1.09 62.48 1.85
CA SER A 583 0.88 61.25 2.64
C SER A 583 2.24 60.63 2.95
N ALA A 584 2.60 60.71 4.24
CA ALA A 584 3.79 60.13 4.77
C ALA A 584 3.70 58.59 4.71
N VAL A 585 4.62 57.96 4.01
CA VAL A 585 4.84 56.52 4.05
C VAL A 585 5.83 56.21 5.18
N VAL A 586 5.34 55.56 6.21
CA VAL A 586 6.20 55.00 7.28
C VAL A 586 6.76 53.67 6.77
N VAL A 587 8.06 53.67 6.51
CA VAL A 587 8.83 52.44 6.22
C VAL A 587 9.25 51.80 7.53
N CYS A 588 8.64 50.71 7.92
CA CYS A 588 9.14 49.84 8.98
C CYS A 588 10.17 48.86 8.42
N ALA A 589 11.42 49.12 8.62
CA ALA A 589 12.51 48.17 8.38
C ALA A 589 12.54 47.13 9.52
N LYS A 590 12.24 45.88 9.22
CA LYS A 590 12.53 44.76 10.11
C LYS A 590 13.93 44.21 9.86
N LYS A 591 14.79 44.45 10.84
CA LYS A 591 16.13 43.90 10.97
C LYS A 591 16.07 42.39 11.18
N LYS A 592 16.69 41.62 10.28
CA LYS A 592 17.05 40.23 10.54
C LYS A 592 18.13 40.17 11.61
N ARG A 593 17.89 39.39 12.66
CA ARG A 593 18.96 38.84 13.50
C ARG A 593 19.02 37.33 13.27
N ALA A 594 20.22 36.93 12.94
CA ALA A 594 20.64 35.52 12.89
C ALA A 594 20.84 35.01 14.33
N GLN A 595 20.33 33.83 14.58
CA GLN A 595 21.01 32.77 15.35
C GLN A 595 20.40 31.46 14.93
#